data_0e5db9cc8f8b029b0b4f0afcf6e69a40
#
_entry.id   0e5db9cc8f8b029b0b4f0afcf6e69a40
#
_cell.length_a   1.000
_cell.length_b   1.000
_cell.length_c   1.000
_cell.angle_alpha   90.00
_cell.angle_beta   90.00
_cell.angle_gamma   90.00
#
_symmetry.space_group_name_H-M   'P 1'
#
loop_
_entity.id
_entity.type
_entity.pdbx_description
1 polymer ?
#
loop_
_entity_poly.entity_id
_entity_poly.type
_entity_poly.pdbx_seq_one_letter_code
_entity_poly.pdbx_strand_id
1 'polypeptide(L)'
;MIEILKETDNSKAFFTKKSSNIFNKKSLDAEMDNCAASNENADYIGISDIEVSDISKKNLIFCIGAANVDYKLIIENKVIMETSNPAQRITTYGGVARNIAENLARLEEEVALMTKVGNDLEGTNVVKDASPIMHIFATDRDQIFNTGTYFAVLDESRNLVLGLADMKICDTMDGDWITSHEEHIKKADIIVCDTNVQKSAIEKLQNIKDRKIILIGVSVAKTAHIPDQLKNIYLAILNKDEATAYAQCDKFEFKSVCDKLKKKGLDRCIITMGKDGCIFYEEKISPVILSAEMINDVVDVTGAGDSFSAGVIHGISKNESLETACKYGMKMAQLNLKSDESVVKNIPSDIFDNIDTFFDISYDF
;
A
#
# COMPACT_ATOMS: atom_id res chain seq x y z
N MET A 1 29.64 -33.85 -2.14
CA MET A 1 30.45 -34.17 -0.99
C MET A 1 31.34 -32.95 -0.74
N ILE A 2 30.90 -32.05 0.13
CA ILE A 2 31.65 -30.86 0.55
C ILE A 2 32.06 -31.13 1.97
N GLU A 3 33.36 -31.38 2.17
CA GLU A 3 33.98 -31.46 3.50
C GLU A 3 34.14 -30.06 4.06
N ILE A 4 33.61 -29.86 5.24
CA ILE A 4 33.77 -28.64 6.03
C ILE A 4 35.21 -28.66 6.61
N LEU A 5 36.07 -27.84 6.04
CA LEU A 5 37.36 -27.55 6.68
C LEU A 5 37.20 -26.39 7.66
N LYS A 6 37.39 -26.70 8.96
CA LYS A 6 37.52 -25.73 10.03
C LYS A 6 38.86 -25.02 9.93
N GLU A 7 38.81 -23.73 10.17
CA GLU A 7 39.83 -22.81 10.68
C GLU A 7 41.27 -22.91 10.14
N THR A 8 41.63 -21.93 9.30
CA THR A 8 42.80 -21.09 9.55
C THR A 8 42.80 -19.85 8.64
N ASP A 9 43.22 -18.78 9.21
CA ASP A 9 43.30 -17.39 8.76
C ASP A 9 44.19 -17.21 7.52
N ASN A 10 43.65 -17.46 6.28
CA ASN A 10 44.35 -17.19 5.02
C ASN A 10 43.42 -17.05 3.81
N SER A 11 42.17 -16.58 3.99
CA SER A 11 41.20 -16.49 2.94
C SER A 11 41.31 -15.24 2.03
N LYS A 12 42.32 -14.37 2.24
CA LYS A 12 42.53 -13.17 1.41
C LYS A 12 43.40 -13.34 0.17
N ALA A 13 44.05 -14.49 -0.02
CA ALA A 13 45.01 -14.67 -1.11
C ALA A 13 44.53 -15.49 -2.31
N PHE A 14 43.31 -16.05 -2.29
CA PHE A 14 42.87 -16.98 -3.36
C PHE A 14 41.93 -16.38 -4.41
N PHE A 15 41.44 -15.15 -4.24
CA PHE A 15 40.51 -14.55 -5.20
C PHE A 15 41.14 -13.63 -6.24
N THR A 16 42.42 -13.34 -6.21
CA THR A 16 43.06 -12.36 -7.09
C THR A 16 43.85 -12.94 -8.26
N LYS A 17 43.83 -14.24 -8.52
CA LYS A 17 44.68 -14.84 -9.57
C LYS A 17 44.00 -15.75 -10.59
N LYS A 18 42.66 -15.80 -10.69
CA LYS A 18 41.95 -16.62 -11.66
C LYS A 18 40.88 -15.90 -12.52
N SER A 19 40.77 -14.58 -12.43
CA SER A 19 39.81 -13.82 -13.26
C SER A 19 40.45 -12.92 -14.33
N SER A 20 41.75 -13.04 -14.61
CA SER A 20 42.44 -12.14 -15.57
C SER A 20 42.56 -12.65 -16.99
N ASN A 21 41.91 -13.74 -17.39
CA ASN A 21 42.15 -14.31 -18.74
C ASN A 21 40.91 -14.73 -19.54
N ILE A 22 39.72 -14.14 -19.33
CA ILE A 22 38.53 -14.54 -20.14
C ILE A 22 37.78 -13.35 -20.75
N PHE A 23 38.01 -12.08 -20.39
CA PHE A 23 37.34 -10.98 -21.10
C PHE A 23 38.32 -9.92 -21.61
N ASN A 24 38.33 -9.78 -22.93
CA ASN A 24 39.09 -8.75 -23.64
C ASN A 24 38.32 -7.42 -23.48
N LYS A 25 38.94 -6.43 -22.85
CA LYS A 25 38.35 -5.11 -22.54
C LYS A 25 37.73 -4.40 -23.75
N LYS A 26 38.22 -4.69 -24.97
CA LYS A 26 37.67 -4.13 -26.22
C LYS A 26 36.31 -4.71 -26.63
N SER A 27 35.91 -5.90 -26.15
CA SER A 27 34.59 -6.45 -26.44
C SER A 27 33.52 -5.92 -25.49
N LEU A 28 33.88 -5.55 -24.26
CA LEU A 28 32.95 -4.95 -23.31
C LEU A 28 32.55 -3.53 -23.74
N ASP A 29 33.53 -2.71 -24.19
CA ASP A 29 33.24 -1.33 -24.62
C ASP A 29 32.35 -1.34 -25.90
N ALA A 30 32.51 -2.30 -26.80
CA ALA A 30 31.66 -2.42 -27.99
C ALA A 30 30.25 -2.97 -27.71
N GLU A 31 30.06 -3.78 -26.67
CA GLU A 31 28.72 -4.21 -26.21
C GLU A 31 27.99 -3.12 -25.42
N MET A 32 28.70 -2.29 -24.65
CA MET A 32 28.12 -1.15 -23.96
C MET A 32 27.69 -0.05 -24.95
N ASP A 33 28.46 0.22 -26.00
CA ASP A 33 28.09 1.17 -27.05
C ASP A 33 26.90 0.68 -27.90
N ASN A 34 26.77 -0.64 -28.13
CA ASN A 34 25.59 -1.23 -28.81
C ASN A 34 24.34 -1.27 -27.93
N CYS A 35 24.45 -1.38 -26.61
CA CYS A 35 23.30 -1.24 -25.71
C CYS A 35 22.81 0.21 -25.60
N ALA A 36 23.72 1.19 -25.68
CA ALA A 36 23.35 2.61 -25.67
C ALA A 36 22.66 3.04 -26.99
N ALA A 37 23.03 2.44 -28.13
CA ALA A 37 22.49 2.80 -29.44
C ALA A 37 21.12 2.14 -29.78
N SER A 38 20.65 1.14 -29.02
CA SER A 38 19.36 0.47 -29.23
C SER A 38 18.22 1.00 -28.37
N ASN A 39 18.47 1.98 -27.49
CA ASN A 39 17.47 2.57 -26.58
C ASN A 39 16.91 3.93 -27.04
N GLU A 40 17.18 4.39 -28.26
CA GLU A 40 16.68 5.68 -28.76
C GLU A 40 15.25 5.67 -29.31
N ASN A 41 14.52 4.56 -29.28
CA ASN A 41 13.11 4.49 -29.73
C ASN A 41 12.18 3.70 -28.79
N ALA A 42 12.42 3.71 -27.49
CA ALA A 42 11.31 3.51 -26.56
C ALA A 42 10.64 4.86 -26.43
N ASP A 43 9.47 5.04 -27.06
CA ASP A 43 8.59 6.17 -26.80
C ASP A 43 8.28 6.20 -25.30
N TYR A 44 9.13 6.90 -24.53
CA TYR A 44 8.83 7.35 -23.20
C TYR A 44 7.66 8.33 -23.35
N ILE A 45 6.43 7.87 -23.15
CA ILE A 45 5.33 8.76 -22.86
C ILE A 45 5.78 9.53 -21.62
N GLY A 46 6.19 10.77 -21.81
CA GLY A 46 6.58 11.66 -20.74
C GLY A 46 5.42 11.79 -19.77
N ILE A 47 5.63 11.35 -18.54
CA ILE A 47 4.65 11.46 -17.43
C ILE A 47 4.28 12.95 -17.17
N SER A 48 5.01 13.90 -17.81
CA SER A 48 4.90 15.35 -17.62
C SER A 48 3.78 16.04 -18.43
N ASP A 49 3.11 15.39 -19.37
CA ASP A 49 2.31 16.09 -20.39
C ASP A 49 0.78 16.04 -20.19
N ILE A 50 0.29 15.45 -19.09
CA ILE A 50 -1.11 15.62 -18.69
C ILE A 50 -1.15 16.88 -17.82
N GLU A 51 -1.51 18.02 -18.43
CA GLU A 51 -1.79 19.22 -17.67
C GLU A 51 -2.97 18.96 -16.74
N VAL A 52 -2.81 19.29 -15.46
CA VAL A 52 -3.85 19.20 -14.42
C VAL A 52 -5.10 20.05 -14.76
N SER A 53 -5.06 20.85 -15.84
CA SER A 53 -6.16 21.60 -16.41
C SER A 53 -7.34 20.73 -16.92
N ASP A 54 -7.09 19.45 -17.22
CA ASP A 54 -8.09 18.52 -17.75
C ASP A 54 -8.81 17.69 -16.68
N ILE A 55 -8.43 17.85 -15.39
CA ILE A 55 -9.11 17.20 -14.28
C ILE A 55 -10.51 17.82 -14.13
N SER A 56 -11.53 16.98 -14.26
CA SER A 56 -12.92 17.42 -14.08
C SER A 56 -13.11 18.03 -12.69
N LYS A 57 -14.08 18.91 -12.48
CA LYS A 57 -14.40 19.54 -11.18
C LYS A 57 -14.99 18.55 -10.14
N LYS A 58 -14.76 17.26 -10.29
CA LYS A 58 -15.10 16.25 -9.26
C LYS A 58 -14.06 16.31 -8.14
N ASN A 59 -14.46 15.94 -6.95
CA ASN A 59 -13.58 15.85 -5.77
C ASN A 59 -12.37 14.96 -6.09
N LEU A 60 -11.19 15.55 -6.31
CA LEU A 60 -9.96 14.81 -6.59
C LEU A 60 -9.46 14.16 -5.31
N ILE A 61 -9.23 12.86 -5.36
CA ILE A 61 -8.64 12.08 -4.28
C ILE A 61 -7.18 11.77 -4.62
N PHE A 62 -6.26 12.21 -3.77
CA PHE A 62 -4.83 11.97 -3.93
C PHE A 62 -4.40 10.84 -3.00
N CYS A 63 -3.99 9.70 -3.55
CA CYS A 63 -3.48 8.57 -2.78
C CYS A 63 -1.94 8.60 -2.77
N ILE A 64 -1.34 8.74 -1.59
CA ILE A 64 0.09 8.93 -1.38
C ILE A 64 0.63 7.72 -0.62
N GLY A 65 1.64 7.04 -1.16
CA GLY A 65 2.26 5.90 -0.49
C GLY A 65 2.81 4.85 -1.42
N ALA A 66 2.83 3.59 -0.98
CA ALA A 66 3.50 2.52 -1.70
C ALA A 66 2.73 2.03 -2.93
N ALA A 67 3.50 1.77 -3.98
CA ALA A 67 3.15 0.88 -5.09
C ALA A 67 4.32 -0.08 -5.33
N ASN A 68 4.02 -1.37 -5.47
CA ASN A 68 5.03 -2.42 -5.57
C ASN A 68 4.58 -3.56 -6.48
N VAL A 69 5.51 -4.46 -6.78
CA VAL A 69 5.22 -5.72 -7.49
C VAL A 69 5.19 -6.86 -6.47
N ASP A 70 4.12 -7.65 -6.50
CA ASP A 70 3.98 -8.84 -5.68
C ASP A 70 4.23 -10.09 -6.53
N TYR A 71 5.20 -10.90 -6.11
CA TYR A 71 5.53 -12.19 -6.70
C TYR A 71 5.06 -13.30 -5.78
N LYS A 72 3.99 -14.02 -6.17
CA LYS A 72 3.56 -15.27 -5.51
C LYS A 72 4.27 -16.44 -6.18
N LEU A 73 5.12 -17.17 -5.44
CA LEU A 73 5.86 -18.34 -5.89
C LEU A 73 5.23 -19.58 -5.25
N ILE A 74 4.39 -20.29 -5.99
CA ILE A 74 3.69 -21.49 -5.50
C ILE A 74 4.56 -22.72 -5.81
N ILE A 75 5.09 -23.37 -4.79
CA ILE A 75 5.90 -24.56 -4.92
C ILE A 75 5.01 -25.73 -5.31
N GLU A 76 5.39 -26.45 -6.38
CA GLU A 76 4.57 -27.52 -6.98
C GLU A 76 4.50 -28.80 -6.15
N ASN A 77 5.49 -29.02 -5.29
CA ASN A 77 5.62 -30.23 -4.49
C ASN A 77 5.96 -29.87 -3.03
N LYS A 78 6.09 -30.88 -2.17
CA LYS A 78 6.55 -30.64 -0.79
C LYS A 78 7.84 -29.84 -0.76
N VAL A 79 7.85 -28.79 0.04
CA VAL A 79 9.03 -27.90 0.22
C VAL A 79 10.24 -28.69 0.70
N ILE A 80 11.34 -28.57 0.01
CA ILE A 80 12.64 -29.14 0.39
C ILE A 80 13.60 -27.97 0.65
N MET A 81 14.06 -27.88 1.91
CA MET A 81 15.02 -26.82 2.28
C MET A 81 16.40 -27.07 1.68
N GLU A 82 17.18 -25.99 1.51
CA GLU A 82 18.58 -26.03 1.05
C GLU A 82 18.76 -26.55 -0.38
N THR A 83 17.70 -26.54 -1.20
CA THR A 83 17.78 -26.94 -2.63
C THR A 83 16.78 -26.12 -3.46
N SER A 84 16.86 -26.27 -4.79
CA SER A 84 15.91 -25.67 -5.73
C SER A 84 14.57 -26.40 -5.68
N ASN A 85 13.49 -25.65 -5.52
CA ASN A 85 12.12 -26.16 -5.62
C ASN A 85 11.47 -25.61 -6.88
N PRO A 86 10.92 -26.47 -7.79
CA PRO A 86 10.09 -26.00 -8.89
C PRO A 86 8.87 -25.24 -8.37
N ALA A 87 8.59 -24.09 -8.96
CA ALA A 87 7.49 -23.24 -8.54
C ALA A 87 6.84 -22.51 -9.72
N GLN A 88 5.53 -22.31 -9.63
CA GLN A 88 4.80 -21.42 -10.51
C GLN A 88 4.87 -19.99 -9.97
N ARG A 89 5.19 -19.02 -10.85
CA ARG A 89 5.17 -17.60 -10.50
C ARG A 89 3.87 -16.95 -10.96
N ILE A 90 3.22 -16.22 -10.03
CA ILE A 90 2.14 -15.28 -10.33
C ILE A 90 2.67 -13.88 -9.98
N THR A 91 2.48 -12.93 -10.88
CA THR A 91 2.91 -11.54 -10.69
C THR A 91 1.66 -10.66 -10.62
N THR A 92 1.55 -9.86 -9.58
CA THR A 92 0.48 -8.87 -9.38
C THR A 92 1.09 -7.54 -8.94
N TYR A 93 0.32 -6.47 -9.07
CA TYR A 93 0.74 -5.15 -8.62
C TYR A 93 -0.01 -4.79 -7.35
N GLY A 94 0.74 -4.37 -6.32
CA GLY A 94 0.25 -4.11 -4.98
C GLY A 94 0.70 -2.76 -4.44
N GLY A 95 0.64 -2.66 -3.12
CA GLY A 95 0.91 -1.45 -2.34
C GLY A 95 -0.39 -0.82 -1.86
N VAL A 96 -0.44 -0.46 -0.56
CA VAL A 96 -1.69 -0.02 0.08
C VAL A 96 -2.27 1.21 -0.62
N ALA A 97 -1.46 2.26 -0.86
CA ALA A 97 -1.93 3.46 -1.56
C ALA A 97 -2.42 3.14 -2.98
N ARG A 98 -1.70 2.28 -3.73
CA ARG A 98 -2.11 1.87 -5.08
C ARG A 98 -3.39 1.06 -5.07
N ASN A 99 -3.54 0.10 -4.17
CA ASN A 99 -4.74 -0.73 -4.07
C ASN A 99 -5.98 0.10 -3.71
N ILE A 100 -5.85 1.05 -2.78
CA ILE A 100 -6.92 2.00 -2.43
C ILE A 100 -7.27 2.87 -3.64
N ALA A 101 -6.26 3.42 -4.33
CA ALA A 101 -6.45 4.26 -5.51
C ALA A 101 -7.19 3.51 -6.62
N GLU A 102 -6.81 2.25 -6.90
CA GLU A 102 -7.49 1.43 -7.91
C GLU A 102 -8.93 1.11 -7.52
N ASN A 103 -9.20 0.71 -6.27
CA ASN A 103 -10.57 0.48 -5.80
C ASN A 103 -11.45 1.75 -5.91
N LEU A 104 -10.91 2.93 -5.55
CA LEU A 104 -11.60 4.20 -5.67
C LEU A 104 -11.90 4.55 -7.14
N ALA A 105 -10.92 4.39 -8.04
CA ALA A 105 -11.13 4.63 -9.46
C ALA A 105 -12.19 3.70 -10.05
N ARG A 106 -12.27 2.44 -9.58
CA ARG A 106 -13.33 1.49 -9.97
C ARG A 106 -14.70 1.82 -9.36
N LEU A 107 -14.74 2.63 -8.30
CA LEU A 107 -15.94 3.27 -7.74
C LEU A 107 -16.25 4.60 -8.45
N GLU A 108 -15.63 4.86 -9.61
CA GLU A 108 -15.82 6.06 -10.44
C GLU A 108 -15.41 7.38 -9.76
N GLU A 109 -14.50 7.31 -8.77
CA GLU A 109 -13.88 8.51 -8.20
C GLU A 109 -12.74 9.02 -9.09
N GLU A 110 -12.51 10.34 -9.05
CA GLU A 110 -11.35 10.97 -9.69
C GLU A 110 -10.13 10.81 -8.79
N VAL A 111 -9.15 9.99 -9.21
CA VAL A 111 -8.05 9.56 -8.35
C VAL A 111 -6.70 9.83 -8.98
N ALA A 112 -5.76 10.34 -8.18
CA ALA A 112 -4.36 10.42 -8.52
C ALA A 112 -3.52 9.58 -7.55
N LEU A 113 -2.57 8.81 -8.08
CA LEU A 113 -1.57 8.08 -7.30
C LEU A 113 -0.26 8.87 -7.29
N MET A 114 0.23 9.15 -6.08
CA MET A 114 1.55 9.72 -5.84
C MET A 114 2.41 8.67 -5.13
N THR A 115 3.41 8.16 -5.82
CA THR A 115 4.30 7.11 -5.33
C THR A 115 5.70 7.27 -5.89
N LYS A 116 6.63 6.44 -5.43
CA LYS A 116 7.95 6.28 -6.05
C LYS A 116 8.12 4.86 -6.55
N VAL A 117 8.63 4.75 -7.77
CA VAL A 117 9.05 3.49 -8.39
C VAL A 117 10.51 3.62 -8.83
N GLY A 118 11.22 2.51 -8.93
CA GLY A 118 12.58 2.50 -9.46
C GLY A 118 12.62 2.84 -10.96
N ASN A 119 13.79 3.20 -11.44
CA ASN A 119 14.04 3.31 -12.88
C ASN A 119 14.38 1.93 -13.46
N ASP A 120 13.46 0.98 -13.30
CA ASP A 120 13.58 -0.43 -13.65
C ASP A 120 12.32 -0.92 -14.39
N LEU A 121 12.35 -2.20 -14.78
CA LEU A 121 11.26 -2.83 -15.53
C LEU A 121 9.99 -2.95 -14.64
N GLU A 122 10.17 -3.28 -13.38
CA GLU A 122 9.09 -3.39 -12.39
C GLU A 122 8.35 -2.06 -12.24
N GLY A 123 9.09 -0.95 -12.11
CA GLY A 123 8.50 0.39 -12.05
C GLY A 123 7.79 0.79 -13.33
N THR A 124 8.34 0.40 -14.48
CA THR A 124 7.68 0.62 -15.78
C THR A 124 6.36 -0.16 -15.85
N ASN A 125 6.33 -1.38 -15.37
CA ASN A 125 5.13 -2.22 -15.37
C ASN A 125 4.08 -1.70 -14.38
N VAL A 126 4.48 -1.27 -13.17
CA VAL A 126 3.56 -0.64 -12.18
C VAL A 126 2.87 0.59 -12.79
N VAL A 127 3.65 1.49 -13.42
CA VAL A 127 3.13 2.70 -14.06
C VAL A 127 2.20 2.36 -15.22
N LYS A 128 2.60 1.41 -16.08
CA LYS A 128 1.80 0.98 -17.24
C LYS A 128 0.47 0.33 -16.82
N ASP A 129 0.45 -0.40 -15.71
CA ASP A 129 -0.77 -1.03 -15.19
C ASP A 129 -1.71 0.01 -14.56
N ALA A 130 -1.17 1.02 -13.87
CA ALA A 130 -1.96 2.04 -13.19
C ALA A 130 -2.52 3.12 -14.13
N SER A 131 -1.77 3.53 -15.15
CA SER A 131 -2.09 4.69 -16.00
C SER A 131 -3.44 4.64 -16.75
N PRO A 132 -4.00 3.47 -17.14
CA PRO A 132 -5.33 3.42 -17.74
C PRO A 132 -6.47 3.61 -16.74
N ILE A 133 -6.17 3.55 -15.44
CA ILE A 133 -7.18 3.45 -14.37
C ILE A 133 -7.23 4.74 -13.55
N MET A 134 -6.07 5.39 -13.31
CA MET A 134 -5.93 6.55 -12.45
C MET A 134 -4.83 7.50 -12.96
N HIS A 135 -4.85 8.74 -12.46
CA HIS A 135 -3.78 9.68 -12.76
C HIS A 135 -2.48 9.31 -12.04
N ILE A 136 -1.36 9.35 -12.78
CA ILE A 136 -0.03 8.96 -12.27
C ILE A 136 1.00 10.10 -12.40
N PHE A 137 0.57 11.34 -12.68
CA PHE A 137 1.44 12.49 -12.95
C PHE A 137 2.37 12.88 -11.78
N ALA A 138 2.08 12.39 -10.58
CA ALA A 138 2.90 12.61 -9.38
C ALA A 138 3.70 11.35 -8.98
N THR A 139 3.94 10.43 -9.93
CA THR A 139 4.76 9.25 -9.72
C THR A 139 6.21 9.52 -10.11
N ASP A 140 7.11 9.48 -9.13
CA ASP A 140 8.54 9.69 -9.35
C ASP A 140 9.28 8.41 -9.68
N ARG A 141 10.38 8.56 -10.44
CA ARG A 141 11.33 7.48 -10.69
C ARG A 141 12.61 7.68 -9.89
N ASP A 142 12.89 6.74 -9.00
CA ASP A 142 14.13 6.73 -8.22
C ASP A 142 15.26 6.13 -9.04
N GLN A 143 16.45 6.76 -8.99
CA GLN A 143 17.63 6.32 -9.75
C GLN A 143 18.55 5.41 -8.93
N ILE A 144 18.31 5.28 -7.64
CA ILE A 144 19.18 4.56 -6.69
C ILE A 144 18.50 3.29 -6.20
N PHE A 145 17.22 3.39 -5.83
CA PHE A 145 16.46 2.28 -5.29
C PHE A 145 15.60 1.63 -6.35
N ASN A 146 15.54 0.30 -6.32
CA ASN A 146 14.62 -0.47 -7.15
C ASN A 146 13.17 -0.26 -6.70
N THR A 147 12.25 -0.53 -7.63
CA THR A 147 10.81 -0.60 -7.32
C THR A 147 10.56 -1.58 -6.19
N GLY A 148 9.68 -1.19 -5.25
CA GLY A 148 9.27 -2.05 -4.16
C GLY A 148 8.80 -3.41 -4.66
N THR A 149 9.28 -4.49 -4.03
CA THR A 149 8.86 -5.85 -4.36
C THR A 149 8.55 -6.66 -3.10
N TYR A 150 7.54 -7.52 -3.20
CA TYR A 150 7.22 -8.50 -2.18
C TYR A 150 7.18 -9.90 -2.79
N PHE A 151 7.89 -10.83 -2.19
CA PHE A 151 7.93 -12.23 -2.59
C PHE A 151 7.21 -13.06 -1.54
N ALA A 152 6.09 -13.68 -1.91
CA ALA A 152 5.39 -14.68 -1.12
C ALA A 152 5.72 -16.07 -1.65
N VAL A 153 6.52 -16.83 -0.91
CA VAL A 153 6.77 -18.24 -1.20
C VAL A 153 5.71 -19.08 -0.50
N LEU A 154 4.93 -19.79 -1.28
CA LEU A 154 3.79 -20.58 -0.82
C LEU A 154 4.07 -22.08 -1.04
N ASP A 155 3.62 -22.94 -0.12
CA ASP A 155 3.64 -24.39 -0.30
C ASP A 155 2.55 -24.85 -1.30
N GLU A 156 2.49 -26.15 -1.57
CA GLU A 156 1.50 -26.78 -2.44
C GLU A 156 0.04 -26.59 -1.98
N SER A 157 -0.14 -26.30 -0.69
CA SER A 157 -1.43 -25.98 -0.08
C SER A 157 -1.72 -24.48 -0.03
N ARG A 158 -0.82 -23.65 -0.65
CA ARG A 158 -0.86 -22.19 -0.66
C ARG A 158 -0.66 -21.51 0.69
N ASN A 159 -0.10 -22.20 1.69
CA ASN A 159 0.30 -21.57 2.94
C ASN A 159 1.63 -20.82 2.75
N LEU A 160 1.74 -19.67 3.42
CA LEU A 160 2.96 -18.86 3.37
C LEU A 160 4.12 -19.58 4.09
N VAL A 161 5.16 -19.93 3.34
CA VAL A 161 6.40 -20.50 3.85
C VAL A 161 7.39 -19.40 4.20
N LEU A 162 7.51 -18.39 3.32
CA LEU A 162 8.45 -17.28 3.48
C LEU A 162 7.95 -16.04 2.76
N GLY A 163 7.96 -14.90 3.45
CA GLY A 163 7.71 -13.59 2.87
C GLY A 163 9.00 -12.76 2.87
N LEU A 164 9.34 -12.16 1.73
CA LEU A 164 10.49 -11.26 1.59
C LEU A 164 10.00 -9.94 1.02
N ALA A 165 10.39 -8.83 1.65
CA ALA A 165 10.02 -7.49 1.22
C ALA A 165 11.28 -6.66 0.94
N ASP A 166 11.45 -6.19 -0.29
CA ASP A 166 12.38 -5.12 -0.63
C ASP A 166 11.59 -3.84 -0.89
N MET A 167 11.46 -3.02 0.16
CA MET A 167 10.65 -1.81 0.16
C MET A 167 11.47 -0.58 0.54
N LYS A 168 12.80 -0.61 0.34
CA LYS A 168 13.70 0.49 0.70
C LYS A 168 13.39 1.80 -0.01
N ILE A 169 12.82 1.75 -1.19
CA ILE A 169 12.39 2.93 -1.93
C ILE A 169 11.40 3.79 -1.12
N CYS A 170 10.59 3.16 -0.25
CA CYS A 170 9.66 3.87 0.63
C CYS A 170 10.39 4.79 1.64
N ASP A 171 11.66 4.50 1.96
CA ASP A 171 12.45 5.35 2.86
C ASP A 171 12.75 6.72 2.25
N THR A 172 12.61 6.87 0.93
CA THR A 172 12.79 8.14 0.21
C THR A 172 11.50 8.95 0.08
N MET A 173 10.36 8.42 0.54
CA MET A 173 9.07 9.14 0.57
C MET A 173 8.97 9.96 1.85
N ASP A 174 9.76 11.00 1.96
CA ASP A 174 9.95 11.83 3.15
C ASP A 174 9.27 13.21 3.04
N GLY A 175 9.56 14.10 4.00
CA GLY A 175 8.99 15.45 4.04
C GLY A 175 9.44 16.34 2.87
N ASP A 176 10.64 16.15 2.35
CA ASP A 176 11.15 16.92 1.21
C ASP A 176 10.46 16.47 -0.08
N TRP A 177 10.20 15.18 -0.21
CA TRP A 177 9.40 14.64 -1.31
C TRP A 177 7.96 15.20 -1.30
N ILE A 178 7.30 15.28 -0.16
CA ILE A 178 5.98 15.92 -0.04
C ILE A 178 6.07 17.41 -0.43
N THR A 179 7.11 18.10 0.01
CA THR A 179 7.31 19.52 -0.31
C THR A 179 7.47 19.76 -1.82
N SER A 180 8.19 18.87 -2.51
CA SER A 180 8.39 18.99 -3.97
C SER A 180 7.09 18.82 -4.78
N HIS A 181 6.08 18.15 -4.21
CA HIS A 181 4.77 17.91 -4.83
C HIS A 181 3.63 18.73 -4.22
N GLU A 182 3.94 19.68 -3.33
CA GLU A 182 2.92 20.40 -2.54
C GLU A 182 1.85 21.06 -3.41
N GLU A 183 2.24 21.65 -4.56
CA GLU A 183 1.32 22.31 -5.48
C GLU A 183 0.34 21.30 -6.16
N HIS A 184 0.76 20.07 -6.37
CA HIS A 184 -0.15 19.01 -6.84
C HIS A 184 -1.07 18.54 -5.72
N ILE A 185 -0.53 18.29 -4.53
CA ILE A 185 -1.27 17.79 -3.37
C ILE A 185 -2.37 18.79 -2.95
N LYS A 186 -2.11 20.09 -3.03
CA LYS A 186 -3.08 21.15 -2.71
C LYS A 186 -4.30 21.17 -3.64
N LYS A 187 -4.26 20.53 -4.80
CA LYS A 187 -5.39 20.42 -5.72
C LYS A 187 -6.40 19.34 -5.29
N ALA A 188 -6.00 18.42 -4.43
CA ALA A 188 -6.88 17.38 -3.92
C ALA A 188 -7.87 17.93 -2.90
N ASP A 189 -9.08 17.40 -2.88
CA ASP A 189 -10.07 17.63 -1.82
C ASP A 189 -9.88 16.64 -0.67
N ILE A 190 -9.46 15.42 -1.00
CA ILE A 190 -9.14 14.35 -0.05
C ILE A 190 -7.72 13.87 -0.32
N ILE A 191 -6.91 13.81 0.72
CA ILE A 191 -5.55 13.26 0.70
C ILE A 191 -5.57 11.98 1.52
N VAL A 192 -5.25 10.87 0.88
CA VAL A 192 -5.09 9.56 1.52
C VAL A 192 -3.60 9.26 1.60
N CYS A 193 -3.09 8.96 2.78
CA CYS A 193 -1.68 8.68 2.98
C CYS A 193 -1.49 7.37 3.75
N ASP A 194 -0.78 6.40 3.19
CA ASP A 194 -0.43 5.19 3.92
C ASP A 194 0.87 5.34 4.74
N THR A 195 1.04 4.51 5.77
CA THR A 195 2.22 4.58 6.66
C THR A 195 3.49 3.95 6.07
N ASN A 196 3.53 3.66 4.76
CA ASN A 196 4.80 3.35 4.08
C ASN A 196 5.68 4.58 3.92
N VAL A 197 5.08 5.79 3.82
CA VAL A 197 5.86 7.04 3.81
C VAL A 197 6.55 7.26 5.15
N GLN A 198 7.58 8.10 5.15
CA GLN A 198 8.32 8.44 6.35
C GLN A 198 7.52 9.38 7.28
N LYS A 199 7.83 9.37 8.58
CA LYS A 199 7.19 10.23 9.59
C LYS A 199 7.19 11.70 9.18
N SER A 200 8.30 12.20 8.62
CA SER A 200 8.44 13.57 8.13
C SER A 200 7.46 13.91 7.00
N ALA A 201 7.09 12.94 6.17
CA ALA A 201 6.07 13.13 5.13
C ALA A 201 4.70 13.40 5.76
N ILE A 202 4.28 12.58 6.74
CA ILE A 202 3.02 12.78 7.46
C ILE A 202 3.04 14.14 8.19
N GLU A 203 4.16 14.50 8.82
CA GLU A 203 4.35 15.81 9.48
C GLU A 203 4.19 16.98 8.51
N LYS A 204 4.63 16.85 7.27
CA LYS A 204 4.43 17.87 6.23
C LYS A 204 2.99 17.92 5.75
N LEU A 205 2.36 16.79 5.50
CA LEU A 205 0.96 16.72 5.08
C LEU A 205 0.02 17.40 6.08
N GLN A 206 0.26 17.25 7.38
CA GLN A 206 -0.52 17.90 8.43
C GLN A 206 -0.54 19.43 8.36
N ASN A 207 0.41 20.06 7.64
CA ASN A 207 0.45 21.50 7.46
C ASN A 207 -0.44 21.98 6.30
N ILE A 208 -0.95 21.08 5.47
CA ILE A 208 -1.89 21.38 4.39
C ILE A 208 -3.26 21.62 5.00
N LYS A 209 -3.76 22.83 4.88
CA LYS A 209 -5.05 23.25 5.46
C LYS A 209 -6.19 23.05 4.47
N ASP A 210 -7.40 23.01 5.02
CA ASP A 210 -8.63 22.97 4.24
C ASP A 210 -8.77 21.72 3.34
N ARG A 211 -8.13 20.61 3.74
CA ARG A 211 -8.21 19.30 3.07
C ARG A 211 -8.53 18.20 4.08
N LYS A 212 -9.27 17.19 3.63
CA LYS A 212 -9.51 15.98 4.42
C LYS A 212 -8.31 15.06 4.28
N ILE A 213 -7.46 14.97 5.30
CA ILE A 213 -6.30 14.07 5.31
C ILE A 213 -6.69 12.78 6.00
N ILE A 214 -6.61 11.66 5.29
CA ILE A 214 -6.94 10.31 5.78
C ILE A 214 -5.66 9.50 5.88
N LEU A 215 -5.34 9.03 7.08
CA LEU A 215 -4.16 8.22 7.36
C LEU A 215 -4.53 6.74 7.39
N ILE A 216 -3.79 5.92 6.65
CA ILE A 216 -4.00 4.48 6.54
C ILE A 216 -2.84 3.72 7.19
N GLY A 217 -3.15 2.85 8.17
CA GLY A 217 -2.20 1.89 8.72
C GLY A 217 -1.81 0.82 7.71
N VAL A 218 -0.57 0.34 7.78
CA VAL A 218 -0.05 -0.72 6.90
C VAL A 218 0.38 -1.95 7.69
N SER A 219 1.07 -1.71 8.81
CA SER A 219 1.53 -2.78 9.71
C SER A 219 1.94 -2.20 11.05
N VAL A 220 2.01 -3.06 12.07
CA VAL A 220 2.49 -2.67 13.41
C VAL A 220 3.86 -1.99 13.36
N ALA A 221 4.81 -2.52 12.57
CA ALA A 221 6.14 -1.92 12.43
C ALA A 221 6.08 -0.49 11.85
N LYS A 222 5.18 -0.25 10.91
CA LYS A 222 5.01 1.05 10.25
C LYS A 222 4.27 2.10 11.11
N THR A 223 3.69 1.71 12.25
CA THR A 223 3.12 2.68 13.20
C THR A 223 4.19 3.63 13.77
N ALA A 224 5.47 3.25 13.73
CA ALA A 224 6.59 4.13 14.07
C ALA A 224 6.72 5.36 13.16
N HIS A 225 6.15 5.32 11.95
CA HIS A 225 6.09 6.45 11.03
C HIS A 225 4.97 7.45 11.37
N ILE A 226 4.02 7.08 12.22
CA ILE A 226 2.95 7.99 12.64
C ILE A 226 3.53 8.98 13.67
N PRO A 227 3.37 10.31 13.47
CA PRO A 227 3.80 11.31 14.45
C PRO A 227 3.12 11.10 15.82
N ASP A 228 3.84 11.40 16.91
CA ASP A 228 3.31 11.22 18.28
C ASP A 228 2.10 12.09 18.59
N GLN A 229 2.01 13.24 17.90
CA GLN A 229 0.86 14.13 17.96
C GLN A 229 0.35 14.39 16.55
N LEU A 230 -0.92 14.14 16.34
CA LEU A 230 -1.58 14.35 15.07
C LEU A 230 -2.39 15.65 15.11
N LYS A 231 -2.20 16.47 14.10
CA LYS A 231 -2.92 17.71 13.89
C LYS A 231 -3.48 17.70 12.48
N ASN A 232 -4.68 18.19 12.30
CA ASN A 232 -5.30 18.29 10.98
C ASN A 232 -5.40 16.95 10.22
N ILE A 233 -5.43 15.83 10.94
CA ILE A 233 -5.80 14.52 10.36
C ILE A 233 -7.31 14.38 10.50
N TYR A 234 -8.00 14.29 9.35
CA TYR A 234 -9.45 14.16 9.31
C TYR A 234 -9.92 12.82 9.85
N LEU A 235 -9.22 11.73 9.49
CA LEU A 235 -9.55 10.36 9.86
C LEU A 235 -8.28 9.50 9.85
N ALA A 236 -8.17 8.56 10.79
CA ALA A 236 -7.23 7.44 10.68
C ALA A 236 -7.99 6.12 10.55
N ILE A 237 -7.52 5.23 9.67
CA ILE A 237 -7.99 3.85 9.54
C ILE A 237 -6.83 2.93 9.90
N LEU A 238 -6.99 2.21 11.00
CA LEU A 238 -5.97 1.32 11.57
C LEU A 238 -6.60 -0.06 11.81
N ASN A 239 -5.83 -1.12 11.74
CA ASN A 239 -6.29 -2.38 12.28
C ASN A 239 -6.11 -2.44 13.81
N LYS A 240 -6.69 -3.43 14.45
CA LYS A 240 -6.65 -3.65 15.90
C LYS A 240 -5.24 -3.62 16.48
N ASP A 241 -4.30 -4.29 15.80
CA ASP A 241 -2.92 -4.42 16.29
C ASP A 241 -2.14 -3.12 16.09
N GLU A 242 -2.34 -2.43 14.99
CA GLU A 242 -1.76 -1.10 14.71
C GLU A 242 -2.29 -0.04 15.67
N ALA A 243 -3.61 -0.01 15.92
CA ALA A 243 -4.22 0.89 16.88
C ALA A 243 -3.67 0.66 18.29
N THR A 244 -3.52 -0.61 18.70
CA THR A 244 -2.95 -1.00 20.00
C THR A 244 -1.50 -0.54 20.12
N ALA A 245 -0.68 -0.79 19.10
CA ALA A 245 0.74 -0.42 19.07
C ALA A 245 0.90 1.12 19.09
N TYR A 246 0.17 1.84 18.24
CA TYR A 246 0.26 3.29 18.18
C TYR A 246 -0.28 3.95 19.46
N ALA A 247 -1.32 3.39 20.08
CA ALA A 247 -1.81 3.82 21.39
C ALA A 247 -0.86 3.47 22.55
N GLN A 248 0.18 2.66 22.31
CA GLN A 248 1.11 2.16 23.33
C GLN A 248 0.35 1.43 24.45
N CYS A 249 -0.49 0.47 24.06
CA CYS A 249 -1.22 -0.42 24.96
C CYS A 249 -0.61 -1.82 24.93
N ASP A 250 -0.59 -2.52 26.06
CA ASP A 250 -0.08 -3.90 26.13
C ASP A 250 -1.04 -4.90 25.47
N LYS A 251 -2.34 -4.57 25.45
CA LYS A 251 -3.40 -5.37 24.84
C LYS A 251 -4.49 -4.46 24.30
N PHE A 252 -5.24 -4.99 23.37
CA PHE A 252 -6.42 -4.31 22.86
C PHE A 252 -7.53 -4.29 23.92
N GLU A 253 -7.84 -3.09 24.38
CA GLU A 253 -9.02 -2.77 25.14
C GLU A 253 -9.56 -1.48 24.53
N PHE A 254 -10.71 -1.56 23.86
CA PHE A 254 -11.13 -0.54 22.90
C PHE A 254 -11.30 0.85 23.51
N LYS A 255 -11.86 0.97 24.74
CA LYS A 255 -12.02 2.28 25.42
C LYS A 255 -10.66 2.92 25.69
N SER A 256 -9.73 2.14 26.25
CA SER A 256 -8.37 2.61 26.55
C SER A 256 -7.62 3.01 25.29
N VAL A 257 -7.72 2.20 24.22
CA VAL A 257 -7.09 2.50 22.92
C VAL A 257 -7.68 3.77 22.34
N CYS A 258 -9.00 3.88 22.23
CA CYS A 258 -9.67 5.08 21.70
C CYS A 258 -9.32 6.35 22.49
N ASP A 259 -9.31 6.29 23.84
CA ASP A 259 -8.95 7.42 24.69
C ASP A 259 -7.50 7.89 24.48
N LYS A 260 -6.58 6.94 24.30
CA LYS A 260 -5.17 7.27 24.00
C LYS A 260 -5.00 7.85 22.59
N LEU A 261 -5.72 7.34 21.60
CA LEU A 261 -5.69 7.86 20.23
C LEU A 261 -6.26 9.29 20.19
N LYS A 262 -7.36 9.57 20.90
CA LYS A 262 -7.89 10.93 21.05
C LYS A 262 -6.87 11.89 21.69
N LYS A 263 -6.14 11.44 22.72
CA LYS A 263 -5.06 12.25 23.35
C LYS A 263 -3.89 12.52 22.40
N LYS A 264 -3.70 11.69 21.39
CA LYS A 264 -2.72 11.91 20.31
C LYS A 264 -3.24 12.84 19.20
N GLY A 265 -4.48 13.32 19.29
CA GLY A 265 -5.09 14.26 18.35
C GLY A 265 -5.91 13.61 17.24
N LEU A 266 -6.26 12.33 17.36
CA LEU A 266 -7.20 11.68 16.47
C LEU A 266 -8.64 11.87 16.94
N ASP A 267 -9.33 12.87 16.40
CA ASP A 267 -10.73 13.14 16.69
C ASP A 267 -11.69 12.19 15.98
N ARG A 268 -11.23 11.54 14.91
CA ARG A 268 -11.93 10.50 14.15
C ARG A 268 -10.99 9.33 13.88
N CYS A 269 -11.46 8.12 14.16
CA CYS A 269 -10.69 6.91 13.87
C CYS A 269 -11.64 5.75 13.59
N ILE A 270 -11.21 4.89 12.67
CA ILE A 270 -11.81 3.58 12.45
C ILE A 270 -10.76 2.52 12.79
N ILE A 271 -11.16 1.53 13.58
CA ILE A 271 -10.30 0.40 13.95
C ILE A 271 -10.94 -0.86 13.38
N THR A 272 -10.33 -1.46 12.36
CA THR A 272 -10.80 -2.70 11.78
C THR A 272 -10.44 -3.90 12.65
N MET A 273 -11.37 -4.85 12.82
CA MET A 273 -11.24 -6.02 13.67
C MET A 273 -11.38 -7.33 12.89
N GLY A 274 -11.11 -7.30 11.58
CA GLY A 274 -11.25 -8.45 10.69
C GLY A 274 -12.70 -8.94 10.65
N LYS A 275 -12.92 -10.22 10.95
CA LYS A 275 -14.26 -10.85 10.94
C LYS A 275 -15.24 -10.23 11.94
N ASP A 276 -14.75 -9.56 12.97
CA ASP A 276 -15.57 -8.94 14.01
C ASP A 276 -16.06 -7.53 13.62
N GLY A 277 -15.76 -7.08 12.38
CA GLY A 277 -16.22 -5.79 11.85
C GLY A 277 -15.27 -4.63 12.15
N CYS A 278 -15.80 -3.49 12.60
CA CYS A 278 -14.97 -2.34 12.96
C CYS A 278 -15.55 -1.56 14.15
N ILE A 279 -14.67 -0.81 14.79
CA ILE A 279 -15.02 0.23 15.76
C ILE A 279 -14.73 1.57 15.12
N PHE A 280 -15.64 2.52 15.24
CA PHE A 280 -15.37 3.90 14.84
C PHE A 280 -15.80 4.88 15.92
N TYR A 281 -15.17 6.05 15.95
CA TYR A 281 -15.57 7.17 16.79
C TYR A 281 -15.31 8.50 16.09
N GLU A 282 -16.08 9.51 16.50
CA GLU A 282 -15.90 10.92 16.17
C GLU A 282 -15.74 11.74 17.46
N GLU A 283 -15.30 13.00 17.32
CA GLU A 283 -14.91 13.90 18.41
C GLU A 283 -15.84 13.85 19.65
N LYS A 284 -17.16 13.91 19.45
CA LYS A 284 -18.18 13.97 20.51
C LYS A 284 -19.03 12.71 20.63
N ILE A 285 -18.76 11.70 19.80
CA ILE A 285 -19.51 10.46 19.79
C ILE A 285 -18.70 9.37 20.48
N SER A 286 -19.36 8.64 21.37
CA SER A 286 -18.77 7.43 21.95
C SER A 286 -18.41 6.43 20.87
N PRO A 287 -17.41 5.57 21.09
CA PRO A 287 -17.08 4.51 20.14
C PRO A 287 -18.30 3.63 19.83
N VAL A 288 -18.51 3.39 18.54
CA VAL A 288 -19.59 2.55 18.00
C VAL A 288 -18.97 1.30 17.40
N ILE A 289 -19.55 0.15 17.70
CA ILE A 289 -19.16 -1.14 17.11
C ILE A 289 -20.12 -1.46 15.98
N LEU A 290 -19.58 -1.68 14.80
CA LEU A 290 -20.30 -2.12 13.62
C LEU A 290 -19.87 -3.55 13.29
N SER A 291 -20.76 -4.53 13.51
CA SER A 291 -20.51 -5.94 13.26
C SER A 291 -20.86 -6.30 11.82
N ALA A 292 -20.06 -7.19 11.23
CA ALA A 292 -20.32 -7.72 9.90
C ALA A 292 -21.03 -9.07 9.99
N GLU A 293 -21.87 -9.37 8.99
CA GLU A 293 -22.30 -10.74 8.78
C GLU A 293 -21.11 -11.65 8.44
N MET A 294 -21.12 -12.85 9.00
CA MET A 294 -20.10 -13.85 8.72
C MET A 294 -20.15 -14.28 7.24
N ILE A 295 -19.01 -14.20 6.57
CA ILE A 295 -18.83 -14.71 5.20
C ILE A 295 -18.30 -16.14 5.30
N ASN A 296 -19.00 -17.10 4.69
CA ASN A 296 -18.58 -18.52 4.74
C ASN A 296 -17.58 -18.88 3.63
N ASP A 297 -17.53 -18.11 2.52
CA ASP A 297 -16.76 -18.44 1.30
C ASP A 297 -15.61 -17.44 1.11
N VAL A 298 -14.68 -17.38 2.07
CA VAL A 298 -13.48 -16.53 1.96
C VAL A 298 -12.46 -17.23 1.06
N VAL A 299 -12.05 -16.55 -0.02
CA VAL A 299 -11.05 -17.04 -0.98
C VAL A 299 -9.64 -16.55 -0.59
N ASP A 300 -9.45 -15.24 -0.40
CA ASP A 300 -8.20 -14.62 0.04
C ASP A 300 -8.54 -13.42 0.93
N VAL A 301 -7.70 -13.15 1.93
CA VAL A 301 -7.83 -12.00 2.84
C VAL A 301 -7.00 -10.80 2.39
N THR A 302 -6.14 -10.97 1.38
CA THR A 302 -5.24 -9.93 0.87
C THR A 302 -6.05 -8.81 0.21
N GLY A 303 -5.76 -7.56 0.58
CA GLY A 303 -6.44 -6.39 0.02
C GLY A 303 -7.81 -6.07 0.63
N ALA A 304 -8.34 -6.90 1.57
CA ALA A 304 -9.62 -6.62 2.21
C ALA A 304 -9.59 -5.31 3.02
N GLY A 305 -8.48 -4.99 3.68
CA GLY A 305 -8.27 -3.71 4.39
C GLY A 305 -8.20 -2.52 3.45
N ASP A 306 -7.56 -2.69 2.28
CA ASP A 306 -7.46 -1.64 1.25
C ASP A 306 -8.83 -1.38 0.62
N SER A 307 -9.58 -2.45 0.32
CA SER A 307 -10.96 -2.38 -0.20
C SER A 307 -11.90 -1.75 0.82
N PHE A 308 -11.78 -2.10 2.12
CA PHE A 308 -12.50 -1.45 3.20
C PHE A 308 -12.20 0.05 3.22
N SER A 309 -10.93 0.43 3.20
CA SER A 309 -10.51 1.83 3.22
C SER A 309 -11.04 2.61 2.01
N ALA A 310 -11.02 2.01 0.83
CA ALA A 310 -11.59 2.61 -0.37
C ALA A 310 -13.10 2.85 -0.25
N GLY A 311 -13.87 1.89 0.27
CA GLY A 311 -15.31 2.06 0.52
C GLY A 311 -15.60 3.18 1.53
N VAL A 312 -14.82 3.28 2.61
CA VAL A 312 -14.92 4.38 3.58
C VAL A 312 -14.64 5.73 2.91
N ILE A 313 -13.56 5.83 2.15
CA ILE A 313 -13.16 7.07 1.48
C ILE A 313 -14.19 7.49 0.43
N HIS A 314 -14.76 6.53 -0.29
CA HIS A 314 -15.89 6.77 -1.21
C HIS A 314 -17.08 7.37 -0.47
N GLY A 315 -17.50 6.81 0.67
CA GLY A 315 -18.57 7.39 1.49
C GLY A 315 -18.26 8.82 1.93
N ILE A 316 -17.03 9.09 2.37
CA ILE A 316 -16.56 10.42 2.77
C ILE A 316 -16.58 11.40 1.58
N SER A 317 -16.25 10.96 0.36
CA SER A 317 -16.29 11.79 -0.85
C SER A 317 -17.73 12.21 -1.21
N LYS A 318 -18.70 11.35 -0.90
CA LYS A 318 -20.15 11.61 -1.06
C LYS A 318 -20.75 12.40 0.10
N ASN A 319 -19.94 12.77 1.12
CA ASN A 319 -20.37 13.43 2.35
C ASN A 319 -21.36 12.61 3.19
N GLU A 320 -21.24 11.29 3.14
CA GLU A 320 -21.98 10.38 3.99
C GLU A 320 -21.51 10.48 5.45
N SER A 321 -22.34 10.01 6.40
CA SER A 321 -21.93 9.86 7.79
C SER A 321 -20.77 8.86 7.93
N LEU A 322 -19.96 8.97 9.01
CA LEU A 322 -18.88 8.01 9.24
C LEU A 322 -19.41 6.58 9.40
N GLU A 323 -20.61 6.42 9.99
CA GLU A 323 -21.30 5.14 10.08
C GLU A 323 -21.62 4.56 8.70
N THR A 324 -22.25 5.33 7.81
CA THR A 324 -22.55 4.91 6.44
C THR A 324 -21.27 4.60 5.67
N ALA A 325 -20.24 5.44 5.83
CA ALA A 325 -18.93 5.19 5.22
C ALA A 325 -18.31 3.88 5.69
N CYS A 326 -18.39 3.54 6.98
CA CYS A 326 -17.95 2.23 7.50
C CYS A 326 -18.73 1.06 6.86
N LYS A 327 -20.04 1.19 6.69
CA LYS A 327 -20.86 0.18 6.01
C LYS A 327 -20.41 -0.03 4.55
N TYR A 328 -20.10 1.07 3.83
CA TYR A 328 -19.51 0.99 2.47
C TYR A 328 -18.17 0.24 2.49
N GLY A 329 -17.31 0.59 3.46
CA GLY A 329 -16.03 -0.12 3.66
C GLY A 329 -16.22 -1.61 3.87
N MET A 330 -17.17 -2.01 4.73
CA MET A 330 -17.45 -3.42 5.01
C MET A 330 -17.96 -4.16 3.78
N LYS A 331 -18.82 -3.55 2.97
CA LYS A 331 -19.29 -4.15 1.70
C LYS A 331 -18.16 -4.36 0.72
N MET A 332 -17.28 -3.37 0.55
CA MET A 332 -16.11 -3.50 -0.32
C MET A 332 -15.16 -4.60 0.17
N ALA A 333 -14.90 -4.69 1.48
CA ALA A 333 -14.11 -5.77 2.06
C ALA A 333 -14.76 -7.15 1.84
N GLN A 334 -16.08 -7.26 2.04
CA GLN A 334 -16.83 -8.49 1.78
C GLN A 334 -16.74 -8.95 0.31
N LEU A 335 -16.76 -8.01 -0.62
CA LEU A 335 -16.62 -8.30 -2.05
C LEU A 335 -15.20 -8.78 -2.38
N ASN A 336 -14.18 -8.12 -1.79
CA ASN A 336 -12.78 -8.51 -1.97
C ASN A 336 -12.48 -9.90 -1.42
N LEU A 337 -13.00 -10.26 -0.23
CA LEU A 337 -12.80 -11.57 0.40
C LEU A 337 -13.29 -12.76 -0.46
N LYS A 338 -14.16 -12.51 -1.45
CA LYS A 338 -14.63 -13.52 -2.42
C LYS A 338 -13.77 -13.59 -3.69
N SER A 339 -12.70 -12.79 -3.77
CA SER A 339 -11.76 -12.73 -4.89
C SER A 339 -10.39 -13.25 -4.47
N ASP A 340 -9.61 -13.74 -5.42
CA ASP A 340 -8.19 -14.07 -5.25
C ASP A 340 -7.25 -12.90 -5.59
N GLU A 341 -7.82 -11.73 -5.88
CA GLU A 341 -7.09 -10.51 -6.21
C GLU A 341 -7.10 -9.49 -5.05
N SER A 342 -6.04 -8.70 -4.95
CA SER A 342 -5.91 -7.67 -3.91
C SER A 342 -6.83 -6.45 -4.14
N VAL A 343 -7.41 -6.32 -5.35
CA VAL A 343 -8.32 -5.25 -5.75
C VAL A 343 -9.56 -5.84 -6.41
N VAL A 344 -10.71 -5.29 -6.07
CA VAL A 344 -12.00 -5.73 -6.66
C VAL A 344 -12.13 -5.18 -8.08
N LYS A 345 -12.00 -6.03 -9.10
CA LYS A 345 -12.08 -5.60 -10.51
C LYS A 345 -13.50 -5.32 -11.00
N ASN A 346 -14.48 -6.06 -10.51
CA ASN A 346 -15.86 -5.93 -10.90
C ASN A 346 -16.71 -5.55 -9.70
N ILE A 347 -17.00 -4.27 -9.54
CA ILE A 347 -17.85 -3.75 -8.48
C ILE A 347 -19.27 -3.62 -9.05
N PRO A 348 -20.28 -4.30 -8.46
CA PRO A 348 -21.68 -4.12 -8.86
C PRO A 348 -22.11 -2.66 -8.64
N SER A 349 -22.88 -2.09 -9.59
CA SER A 349 -23.34 -0.70 -9.49
C SER A 349 -24.31 -0.46 -8.33
N ASP A 350 -24.95 -1.50 -7.83
CA ASP A 350 -25.91 -1.51 -6.72
C ASP A 350 -25.29 -1.95 -5.38
N ILE A 351 -23.97 -2.03 -5.30
CA ILE A 351 -23.28 -2.59 -4.11
C ILE A 351 -23.64 -1.87 -2.81
N PHE A 352 -23.96 -0.59 -2.88
CA PHE A 352 -24.32 0.23 -1.72
C PHE A 352 -25.83 0.42 -1.54
N ASP A 353 -26.66 -0.20 -2.38
CA ASP A 353 -28.10 -0.12 -2.24
C ASP A 353 -28.58 -0.83 -0.97
N ASN A 354 -29.54 -0.21 -0.27
CA ASN A 354 -30.12 -0.73 0.98
C ASN A 354 -29.09 -1.06 2.07
N ILE A 355 -27.98 -0.29 2.12
CA ILE A 355 -26.83 -0.54 2.99
C ILE A 355 -27.20 -0.71 4.49
N ASP A 356 -28.24 -0.04 4.95
CA ASP A 356 -28.65 -0.04 6.35
C ASP A 356 -29.29 -1.38 6.82
N THR A 357 -29.65 -2.26 5.89
CA THR A 357 -30.30 -3.54 6.22
C THR A 357 -29.31 -4.67 6.52
N PHE A 358 -27.99 -4.45 6.35
CA PHE A 358 -26.98 -5.50 6.36
C PHE A 358 -26.09 -5.53 7.61
N PHE A 359 -26.22 -4.56 8.53
CA PHE A 359 -25.26 -4.43 9.63
C PHE A 359 -25.93 -4.20 10.98
N ASP A 360 -25.45 -4.92 11.99
CA ASP A 360 -25.83 -4.69 13.38
C ASP A 360 -24.94 -3.61 14.00
N ILE A 361 -25.61 -2.68 14.68
CA ILE A 361 -24.94 -1.58 15.38
C ILE A 361 -25.12 -1.80 16.88
N SER A 362 -24.02 -1.80 17.61
CA SER A 362 -24.06 -1.77 19.08
C SER A 362 -23.36 -0.54 19.60
N TYR A 363 -24.03 0.14 20.51
CA TYR A 363 -23.47 1.26 21.27
C TYR A 363 -23.06 0.72 22.64
N ASP A 364 -21.76 0.61 22.87
CA ASP A 364 -21.25 0.22 24.18
C ASP A 364 -21.20 1.46 25.06
N PHE A 365 -22.08 1.50 26.08
CA PHE A 365 -22.20 2.57 27.05
C PHE A 365 -21.22 2.42 28.22
#